data_6b68b7d3a1f6a0901408e8476da41819
#
_entry.id   6b68b7d3a1f6a0901408e8476da41819
#
_cell.length_a   1.000
_cell.length_b   1.000
_cell.length_c   1.000
_cell.angle_alpha   90.00
_cell.angle_beta   90.00
_cell.angle_gamma   90.00
#
_symmetry.space_group_name_H-M   'P 1'
#
loop_
_entity.id
_entity.type
_entity.pdbx_description
1 polymer ?
#
loop_
_entity_poly.entity_id
_entity_poly.type
_entity_poly.pdbx_seq_one_letter_code
_entity_poly.pdbx_strand_id
1 'polypeptide(L)'
;MNRTVLFLSLAGALALTALVLGLPRGEDTQPTPHVVVTPPTPPTPPPTVFQAGAGGSIQVKSRLSHPYLPVGASETYATVDLTGMEVAGAKRSPVNLAVVIDRSGSMSGYKLQQAKQAARHLVTLLRDEDRLAIVHYGSDVKSLPSLPATPANRERMAQFIDSIWDDGGTNISAGLSVGRTQLASAMGGAATVNRLILMSDGQPTEGVSDEQGLKNVVRDIRASGITVSSIGVGTDFNEDLMQAFAEYGAGAYGFLEDASQLSNLFQRDLQQATTAVARNVELSFELPPGTTLGEVLGYRAHQAGNTVRVAMPDFSAGQVERVVVRLNVTAGAAGQSVQVAGLKLTYTDLIARHNVEDQSRLTAVATNIQEEVVQRQDKEATVYAARARGAQNLQKAAEAMSQGKKDAAQLYLRQNQALFMEAGNVAGAAAVAADQAEQAESMKAYDDADSEESQRAAVKSSKVKALKGFGRMGSTY
;
A
#
# COMPACT_ATOMS: atom_id res chain seq x y z
N MET A 1 54.09 11.37 -27.84
CA MET A 1 54.21 10.50 -29.06
C MET A 1 52.79 10.03 -29.39
N ASN A 2 52.35 10.48 -30.56
CA ASN A 2 51.09 10.27 -31.23
C ASN A 2 50.64 8.81 -31.36
N ARG A 3 49.34 8.59 -31.40
CA ARG A 3 48.64 7.99 -32.54
C ARG A 3 47.12 8.01 -32.37
N THR A 4 46.53 9.00 -33.04
CA THR A 4 45.13 9.10 -33.45
C THR A 4 44.87 8.04 -34.52
N VAL A 5 43.76 7.28 -34.44
CA VAL A 5 43.26 6.48 -35.57
C VAL A 5 41.84 6.94 -35.89
N LEU A 6 41.76 7.55 -37.04
CA LEU A 6 40.57 8.04 -37.73
C LEU A 6 39.97 6.87 -38.54
N PHE A 7 38.66 6.56 -38.39
CA PHE A 7 37.95 5.69 -39.33
C PHE A 7 37.10 6.55 -40.26
N LEU A 8 37.54 6.58 -41.53
CA LEU A 8 36.81 7.12 -42.66
C LEU A 8 35.89 6.06 -43.26
N SER A 9 34.64 6.45 -43.44
CA SER A 9 33.63 5.76 -44.25
C SER A 9 33.95 5.90 -45.72
N LEU A 10 33.99 4.79 -46.47
CA LEU A 10 34.12 4.79 -47.92
C LEU A 10 32.88 4.13 -48.53
N ALA A 11 32.01 4.94 -49.13
CA ALA A 11 30.97 4.48 -50.03
C ALA A 11 31.54 4.40 -51.43
N GLY A 12 31.65 3.18 -51.95
CA GLY A 12 32.10 2.94 -53.32
C GLY A 12 30.93 2.51 -54.21
N ALA A 13 30.55 3.39 -55.14
CA ALA A 13 29.66 3.05 -56.24
C ALA A 13 30.44 2.34 -57.36
N LEU A 14 30.05 1.13 -57.70
CA LEU A 14 30.55 0.41 -58.89
C LEU A 14 29.39 0.29 -59.89
N ALA A 15 29.50 1.07 -60.99
CA ALA A 15 28.73 0.87 -62.19
C ALA A 15 29.41 -0.13 -63.07
N LEU A 16 28.77 -1.22 -63.38
CA LEU A 16 29.21 -2.22 -64.38
C LEU A 16 28.22 -2.21 -65.56
N THR A 17 28.69 -1.78 -66.68
CA THR A 17 28.07 -1.89 -68.02
C THR A 17 28.03 -3.33 -68.46
N ALA A 18 26.82 -3.87 -68.66
CA ALA A 18 26.63 -5.23 -69.19
C ALA A 18 26.52 -5.20 -70.69
N LEU A 19 27.35 -6.04 -71.30
CA LEU A 19 27.35 -6.35 -72.73
C LEU A 19 26.22 -7.31 -73.07
N VAL A 20 25.40 -6.93 -74.04
CA VAL A 20 24.27 -7.75 -74.51
C VAL A 20 24.81 -8.79 -75.51
N LEU A 21 24.68 -10.07 -75.15
CA LEU A 21 24.64 -11.18 -76.11
C LEU A 21 23.38 -12.02 -75.93
N GLY A 22 22.61 -12.11 -76.98
CA GLY A 22 21.33 -12.77 -76.98
C GLY A 22 21.38 -14.26 -76.85
N LEU A 23 20.48 -14.80 -76.03
CA LEU A 23 20.09 -16.21 -76.00
C LEU A 23 18.54 -16.30 -75.91
N PRO A 24 17.93 -17.44 -76.25
CA PRO A 24 16.54 -17.51 -76.68
C PRO A 24 15.55 -17.40 -75.51
N ARG A 25 14.35 -16.89 -75.82
CA ARG A 25 13.19 -16.77 -74.97
C ARG A 25 12.75 -18.12 -74.39
N GLY A 26 12.96 -18.32 -73.10
CA GLY A 26 12.22 -19.29 -72.29
C GLY A 26 10.97 -18.60 -71.71
N GLU A 27 9.88 -19.36 -71.60
CA GLU A 27 8.55 -18.94 -71.17
C GLU A 27 8.58 -18.22 -69.82
N ASP A 28 7.89 -17.07 -69.72
CA ASP A 28 7.64 -16.30 -68.55
C ASP A 28 6.79 -17.11 -67.56
N THR A 29 7.44 -17.80 -66.63
CA THR A 29 6.81 -18.17 -65.36
C THR A 29 6.98 -17.02 -64.39
N GLN A 30 5.92 -16.20 -64.21
CA GLN A 30 5.88 -15.21 -63.14
C GLN A 30 6.04 -15.93 -61.79
N PRO A 31 6.98 -15.48 -60.92
CA PRO A 31 7.05 -15.99 -59.57
C PRO A 31 5.73 -15.61 -58.85
N THR A 32 4.96 -16.59 -58.45
CA THR A 32 3.81 -16.38 -57.56
C THR A 32 4.30 -15.63 -56.32
N PRO A 33 3.68 -14.52 -55.89
CA PRO A 33 4.06 -13.84 -54.67
C PRO A 33 3.89 -14.78 -53.50
N HIS A 34 5.01 -15.14 -52.88
CA HIS A 34 5.00 -15.80 -51.58
C HIS A 34 4.33 -14.83 -50.59
N VAL A 35 3.04 -15.00 -50.33
CA VAL A 35 2.37 -14.39 -49.22
C VAL A 35 3.06 -14.98 -47.97
N VAL A 36 3.94 -14.23 -47.35
CA VAL A 36 4.44 -14.53 -46.01
C VAL A 36 3.22 -14.35 -45.09
N VAL A 37 2.52 -15.44 -44.83
CA VAL A 37 1.48 -15.47 -43.82
C VAL A 37 2.23 -15.37 -42.48
N THR A 38 2.35 -14.13 -41.97
CA THR A 38 2.74 -13.91 -40.58
C THR A 38 1.72 -14.66 -39.72
N PRO A 39 2.13 -15.59 -38.84
CA PRO A 39 1.20 -16.25 -37.95
C PRO A 39 0.43 -15.17 -37.17
N PRO A 40 -0.88 -15.35 -36.94
CA PRO A 40 -1.66 -14.38 -36.18
C PRO A 40 -1.01 -14.15 -34.83
N THR A 41 -0.72 -12.90 -34.51
CA THR A 41 -0.16 -12.53 -33.22
C THR A 41 -1.08 -13.03 -32.12
N PRO A 42 -0.63 -13.89 -31.19
CA PRO A 42 -1.47 -14.38 -30.11
C PRO A 42 -2.06 -13.18 -29.34
N PRO A 43 -3.35 -13.20 -29.00
CA PRO A 43 -3.98 -12.08 -28.30
C PRO A 43 -3.30 -11.85 -26.95
N THR A 44 -3.04 -10.60 -26.60
CA THR A 44 -2.58 -10.24 -25.25
C THR A 44 -3.66 -10.63 -24.25
N PRO A 45 -3.37 -11.42 -23.21
CA PRO A 45 -4.36 -11.74 -22.20
C PRO A 45 -4.92 -10.44 -21.59
N PRO A 46 -6.25 -10.25 -21.56
CA PRO A 46 -6.83 -9.06 -20.97
C PRO A 46 -6.60 -9.06 -19.45
N PRO A 47 -6.53 -7.87 -18.82
CA PRO A 47 -6.50 -7.79 -17.38
C PRO A 47 -7.75 -8.45 -16.78
N THR A 48 -7.56 -9.23 -15.71
CA THR A 48 -8.68 -9.84 -15.01
C THR A 48 -9.38 -8.78 -14.18
N VAL A 49 -10.66 -8.54 -14.45
CA VAL A 49 -11.53 -7.67 -13.64
C VAL A 49 -12.70 -8.50 -13.18
N PHE A 50 -12.94 -8.57 -11.89
CA PHE A 50 -14.14 -9.19 -11.34
C PHE A 50 -14.73 -8.34 -10.21
N GLN A 51 -16.04 -8.39 -10.08
CA GLN A 51 -16.75 -7.83 -8.94
C GLN A 51 -17.07 -8.96 -7.98
N ALA A 52 -16.89 -8.71 -6.69
CA ALA A 52 -17.24 -9.63 -5.64
C ALA A 52 -18.75 -9.91 -5.70
N GLY A 53 -19.15 -11.11 -6.12
CA GLY A 53 -20.52 -11.57 -6.22
C GLY A 53 -21.53 -10.65 -6.92
N ALA A 54 -22.73 -11.09 -7.14
CA ALA A 54 -23.81 -10.21 -7.60
C ALA A 54 -24.22 -9.25 -6.47
N GLY A 55 -23.63 -8.04 -6.44
CA GLY A 55 -23.89 -7.00 -5.44
C GLY A 55 -22.84 -6.89 -4.33
N GLY A 56 -21.66 -7.44 -4.52
CA GLY A 56 -20.52 -7.28 -3.57
C GLY A 56 -19.97 -5.85 -3.52
N SER A 57 -19.49 -5.46 -2.34
CA SER A 57 -19.04 -4.09 -2.06
C SER A 57 -17.56 -3.83 -2.36
N ILE A 58 -16.80 -4.81 -2.84
CA ILE A 58 -15.42 -4.64 -3.30
C ILE A 58 -15.30 -5.08 -4.76
N GLN A 59 -14.77 -4.19 -5.59
CA GLN A 59 -14.32 -4.52 -6.93
C GLN A 59 -12.84 -4.93 -6.90
N VAL A 60 -12.49 -6.01 -7.59
CA VAL A 60 -11.11 -6.47 -7.74
C VAL A 60 -10.68 -6.35 -9.19
N LYS A 61 -9.50 -5.77 -9.43
CA LYS A 61 -8.86 -5.70 -10.74
C LYS A 61 -7.44 -6.20 -10.59
N SER A 62 -7.10 -7.26 -11.30
CA SER A 62 -5.77 -7.87 -11.23
C SER A 62 -5.08 -7.90 -12.59
N ARG A 63 -3.74 -7.76 -12.57
CA ARG A 63 -2.88 -7.72 -13.75
C ARG A 63 -1.53 -8.36 -13.48
N LEU A 64 -0.83 -8.79 -14.52
CA LEU A 64 0.59 -9.14 -14.49
C LEU A 64 1.40 -8.08 -15.25
N SER A 65 2.56 -7.70 -14.72
CA SER A 65 3.49 -6.81 -15.46
C SER A 65 3.97 -7.45 -16.77
N HIS A 66 4.10 -8.78 -16.78
CA HIS A 66 4.48 -9.55 -17.95
C HIS A 66 3.38 -10.60 -18.25
N PRO A 67 2.39 -10.28 -19.09
CA PRO A 67 1.39 -11.24 -19.56
C PRO A 67 1.98 -12.34 -20.47
N TYR A 68 3.16 -12.10 -21.02
CA TYR A 68 3.98 -13.07 -21.76
C TYR A 68 5.25 -13.34 -20.98
N LEU A 69 5.52 -14.63 -20.71
CA LEU A 69 6.70 -15.06 -19.96
C LEU A 69 7.63 -15.87 -20.87
N PRO A 70 8.95 -15.67 -20.76
CA PRO A 70 9.89 -16.53 -21.47
C PRO A 70 9.76 -17.97 -20.98
N VAL A 71 9.96 -18.94 -21.88
CA VAL A 71 10.07 -20.35 -21.50
C VAL A 71 11.20 -20.51 -20.49
N GLY A 72 10.95 -21.27 -19.42
CA GLY A 72 11.86 -21.43 -18.29
C GLY A 72 11.53 -20.51 -17.11
N ALA A 73 12.51 -20.28 -16.26
CA ALA A 73 12.35 -19.47 -15.05
C ALA A 73 12.38 -17.98 -15.36
N SER A 74 11.42 -17.22 -14.84
CA SER A 74 11.33 -15.77 -14.98
C SER A 74 10.64 -15.12 -13.79
N GLU A 75 10.77 -13.80 -13.66
CA GLU A 75 10.11 -12.99 -12.65
C GLU A 75 8.97 -12.18 -13.28
N THR A 76 7.86 -12.06 -12.58
CA THR A 76 6.77 -11.14 -12.93
C THR A 76 6.17 -10.52 -11.67
N TYR A 77 5.48 -9.39 -11.83
CA TYR A 77 4.75 -8.74 -10.76
C TYR A 77 3.24 -8.87 -11.00
N ALA A 78 2.55 -9.39 -10.01
CA ALA A 78 1.10 -9.33 -9.94
C ALA A 78 0.69 -8.05 -9.21
N THR A 79 -0.23 -7.28 -9.80
CA THR A 79 -0.87 -6.14 -9.15
C THR A 79 -2.35 -6.46 -8.96
N VAL A 80 -2.86 -6.25 -7.76
CA VAL A 80 -4.27 -6.46 -7.42
C VAL A 80 -4.80 -5.18 -6.79
N ASP A 81 -5.69 -4.50 -7.51
CA ASP A 81 -6.40 -3.32 -7.04
C ASP A 81 -7.74 -3.76 -6.43
N LEU A 82 -7.96 -3.36 -5.19
CA LEU A 82 -9.20 -3.54 -4.45
C LEU A 82 -9.86 -2.16 -4.31
N THR A 83 -11.10 -2.01 -4.76
CA THR A 83 -11.83 -0.74 -4.68
C THR A 83 -13.14 -0.95 -3.96
N GLY A 84 -13.35 -0.20 -2.87
CA GLY A 84 -14.65 -0.14 -2.19
C GLY A 84 -15.69 0.52 -3.10
N MET A 85 -16.80 -0.17 -3.35
CA MET A 85 -17.84 0.32 -4.27
C MET A 85 -18.66 1.43 -3.62
N GLU A 86 -18.97 2.46 -4.39
CA GLU A 86 -19.98 3.44 -3.99
C GLU A 86 -21.39 2.84 -4.14
N VAL A 87 -22.14 2.83 -3.05
CA VAL A 87 -23.52 2.35 -3.07
C VAL A 87 -24.47 3.54 -2.94
N ALA A 88 -25.16 3.86 -4.02
CA ALA A 88 -26.13 4.95 -4.04
C ALA A 88 -27.23 4.71 -2.98
N GLY A 89 -27.45 5.71 -2.11
CA GLY A 89 -28.48 5.63 -1.05
C GLY A 89 -28.07 4.83 0.18
N ALA A 90 -26.82 4.34 0.27
CA ALA A 90 -26.33 3.71 1.48
C ALA A 90 -26.38 4.69 2.65
N LYS A 91 -27.06 4.31 3.73
CA LYS A 91 -27.06 5.09 4.96
C LYS A 91 -25.69 4.95 5.63
N ARG A 92 -25.12 6.06 6.08
CA ARG A 92 -23.92 6.07 6.90
C ARG A 92 -24.08 5.13 8.10
N SER A 93 -23.15 4.21 8.25
CA SER A 93 -23.13 3.32 9.42
C SER A 93 -22.78 4.10 10.69
N PRO A 94 -23.43 3.83 11.83
CA PRO A 94 -22.99 4.37 13.12
C PRO A 94 -21.58 3.86 13.44
N VAL A 95 -20.78 4.70 14.08
CA VAL A 95 -19.44 4.33 14.54
C VAL A 95 -19.39 4.22 16.05
N ASN A 96 -18.61 3.24 16.53
CA ASN A 96 -18.26 3.06 17.93
C ASN A 96 -16.74 3.25 18.04
N LEU A 97 -16.33 4.40 18.56
CA LEU A 97 -14.94 4.82 18.63
C LEU A 97 -14.42 4.73 20.06
N ALA A 98 -13.12 4.42 20.21
CA ALA A 98 -12.35 4.68 21.42
C ALA A 98 -11.11 5.51 21.04
N VAL A 99 -10.96 6.66 21.65
CA VAL A 99 -9.71 7.45 21.58
C VAL A 99 -8.90 7.12 22.82
N VAL A 100 -7.66 6.64 22.61
CA VAL A 100 -6.71 6.26 23.65
C VAL A 100 -5.55 7.23 23.61
N ILE A 101 -5.45 8.08 24.63
CA ILE A 101 -4.51 9.22 24.68
C ILE A 101 -3.40 8.90 25.67
N ASP A 102 -2.18 8.93 25.19
CA ASP A 102 -0.99 8.94 26.01
C ASP A 102 -0.90 10.27 26.79
N ARG A 103 -0.75 10.19 28.10
CA ARG A 103 -0.52 11.33 28.96
C ARG A 103 0.78 11.24 29.76
N SER A 104 1.68 10.33 29.36
CA SER A 104 2.98 10.15 29.99
C SER A 104 3.79 11.45 30.01
N GLY A 105 4.84 11.47 30.83
CA GLY A 105 5.69 12.67 30.98
C GLY A 105 6.32 13.15 29.67
N SER A 106 6.58 12.27 28.68
CA SER A 106 7.09 12.61 27.36
C SER A 106 6.07 13.36 26.49
N MET A 107 4.77 13.21 26.80
CA MET A 107 3.68 13.92 26.15
C MET A 107 3.42 15.32 26.73
N SER A 108 4.17 15.77 27.76
CA SER A 108 3.94 17.02 28.44
C SER A 108 3.96 18.26 27.51
N GLY A 109 3.25 19.31 27.92
CA GLY A 109 3.22 20.59 27.22
C GLY A 109 2.45 20.55 25.91
N TYR A 110 3.10 20.92 24.82
CA TYR A 110 2.47 21.11 23.50
C TYR A 110 1.85 19.81 22.95
N LYS A 111 2.53 18.67 23.07
CA LYS A 111 2.06 17.36 22.57
C LYS A 111 0.69 16.99 23.15
N LEU A 112 0.56 17.03 24.49
CA LEU A 112 -0.71 16.70 25.16
C LEU A 112 -1.81 17.70 24.82
N GLN A 113 -1.50 18.99 24.70
CA GLN A 113 -2.46 19.99 24.29
C GLN A 113 -3.00 19.73 22.88
N GLN A 114 -2.13 19.35 21.95
CA GLN A 114 -2.50 18.95 20.59
C GLN A 114 -3.44 17.74 20.60
N ALA A 115 -3.09 16.69 21.33
CA ALA A 115 -3.91 15.49 21.46
C ALA A 115 -5.30 15.81 22.05
N LYS A 116 -5.37 16.67 23.07
CA LYS A 116 -6.64 17.13 23.67
C LYS A 116 -7.48 17.94 22.68
N GLN A 117 -6.89 18.88 21.95
CA GLN A 117 -7.60 19.66 20.93
C GLN A 117 -8.19 18.78 19.84
N ALA A 118 -7.43 17.82 19.39
CA ALA A 118 -7.88 16.85 18.41
C ALA A 118 -9.04 15.98 18.89
N ALA A 119 -8.93 15.43 20.10
CA ALA A 119 -10.01 14.67 20.71
C ALA A 119 -11.29 15.51 20.86
N ARG A 120 -11.16 16.80 21.25
CA ARG A 120 -12.30 17.72 21.30
C ARG A 120 -12.92 17.94 19.92
N HIS A 121 -12.08 18.17 18.91
CA HIS A 121 -12.57 18.32 17.54
C HIS A 121 -13.31 17.09 17.06
N LEU A 122 -12.76 15.86 17.31
CA LEU A 122 -13.45 14.62 16.99
C LEU A 122 -14.86 14.57 17.60
N VAL A 123 -15.03 14.98 18.87
CA VAL A 123 -16.35 15.04 19.53
C VAL A 123 -17.34 15.90 18.73
N THR A 124 -16.88 16.99 18.09
CA THR A 124 -17.76 17.86 17.29
C THR A 124 -18.20 17.24 15.96
N LEU A 125 -17.42 16.29 15.43
CA LEU A 125 -17.69 15.64 14.14
C LEU A 125 -18.68 14.46 14.25
N LEU A 126 -18.89 13.93 15.46
CA LEU A 126 -19.78 12.79 15.70
C LEU A 126 -21.24 13.19 15.57
N ARG A 127 -22.08 12.25 15.14
CA ARG A 127 -23.55 12.34 15.18
C ARG A 127 -24.07 11.76 16.47
N ASP A 128 -25.32 12.03 16.79
CA ASP A 128 -25.93 11.59 18.06
C ASP A 128 -26.01 10.05 18.19
N GLU A 129 -26.11 9.34 17.06
CA GLU A 129 -26.09 7.88 17.00
C GLU A 129 -24.69 7.26 17.11
N ASP A 130 -23.63 8.05 16.92
CA ASP A 130 -22.26 7.57 17.08
C ASP A 130 -21.91 7.45 18.56
N ARG A 131 -20.95 6.59 18.87
CA ARG A 131 -20.51 6.38 20.25
C ARG A 131 -19.02 6.68 20.38
N LEU A 132 -18.63 7.24 21.51
CA LEU A 132 -17.25 7.52 21.83
C LEU A 132 -16.91 7.12 23.26
N ALA A 133 -15.86 6.33 23.41
CA ALA A 133 -15.13 6.15 24.64
C ALA A 133 -13.85 7.00 24.61
N ILE A 134 -13.47 7.56 25.76
CA ILE A 134 -12.20 8.30 25.89
C ILE A 134 -11.40 7.59 26.99
N VAL A 135 -10.18 7.20 26.63
CA VAL A 135 -9.22 6.57 27.54
C VAL A 135 -7.97 7.41 27.57
N HIS A 136 -7.41 7.66 28.71
CA HIS A 136 -6.06 8.20 28.80
C HIS A 136 -5.21 7.35 29.77
N TYR A 137 -3.94 7.23 29.45
CA TYR A 137 -3.03 6.38 30.20
C TYR A 137 -1.67 7.06 30.43
N GLY A 138 -1.08 6.75 31.56
CA GLY A 138 0.26 6.95 31.98
C GLY A 138 0.71 5.67 32.67
N SER A 139 1.12 5.71 33.96
CA SER A 139 1.27 4.53 34.80
C SER A 139 -0.09 3.94 35.19
N ASP A 140 -1.12 4.76 35.37
CA ASP A 140 -2.52 4.37 35.56
C ASP A 140 -3.36 4.65 34.31
N VAL A 141 -4.54 4.07 34.24
CA VAL A 141 -5.50 4.26 33.13
C VAL A 141 -6.82 4.78 33.68
N LYS A 142 -7.32 5.85 33.08
CA LYS A 142 -8.67 6.39 33.36
C LYS A 142 -9.50 6.38 32.08
N SER A 143 -10.80 6.19 32.21
CA SER A 143 -11.67 6.13 31.04
C SER A 143 -13.04 6.75 31.30
N LEU A 144 -13.57 7.42 30.29
CA LEU A 144 -14.98 7.70 30.12
C LEU A 144 -15.56 6.54 29.28
N PRO A 145 -16.60 5.85 29.76
CA PRO A 145 -17.16 4.71 29.02
C PRO A 145 -17.74 5.13 27.67
N SER A 146 -17.97 4.14 26.78
CA SER A 146 -18.60 4.40 25.49
C SER A 146 -20.00 4.98 25.67
N LEU A 147 -20.19 6.25 25.29
CA LEU A 147 -21.44 6.99 25.35
C LEU A 147 -21.91 7.40 23.96
N PRO A 148 -23.23 7.46 23.67
CA PRO A 148 -23.72 8.07 22.45
C PRO A 148 -23.36 9.57 22.45
N ALA A 149 -23.00 10.12 21.28
CA ALA A 149 -22.51 11.51 21.16
C ALA A 149 -23.66 12.55 21.15
N THR A 150 -24.63 12.40 22.06
CA THR A 150 -25.69 13.38 22.26
C THR A 150 -25.13 14.70 22.80
N PRO A 151 -25.83 15.85 22.67
CA PRO A 151 -25.34 17.14 23.15
C PRO A 151 -24.88 17.11 24.63
N ALA A 152 -25.67 16.48 25.51
CA ALA A 152 -25.31 16.35 26.93
C ALA A 152 -24.05 15.49 27.17
N ASN A 153 -23.85 14.44 26.37
CA ASN A 153 -22.67 13.58 26.48
C ASN A 153 -21.45 14.23 25.84
N ARG A 154 -21.59 15.03 24.77
CA ARG A 154 -20.46 15.81 24.20
C ARG A 154 -19.86 16.76 25.24
N GLU A 155 -20.71 17.41 26.05
CA GLU A 155 -20.24 18.24 27.16
C GLU A 155 -19.43 17.42 28.18
N ARG A 156 -19.92 16.25 28.59
CA ARG A 156 -19.19 15.34 29.48
C ARG A 156 -17.86 14.86 28.87
N MET A 157 -17.85 14.54 27.57
CA MET A 157 -16.65 14.16 26.84
C MET A 157 -15.62 15.30 26.83
N ALA A 158 -16.05 16.53 26.56
CA ALA A 158 -15.19 17.69 26.57
C ALA A 158 -14.59 17.95 27.96
N GLN A 159 -15.41 17.92 29.01
CA GLN A 159 -14.94 18.05 30.40
C GLN A 159 -13.94 16.97 30.79
N PHE A 160 -14.16 15.71 30.37
CA PHE A 160 -13.24 14.64 30.63
C PHE A 160 -11.90 14.84 29.91
N ILE A 161 -11.93 15.25 28.63
CA ILE A 161 -10.70 15.59 27.87
C ILE A 161 -9.94 16.71 28.56
N ASP A 162 -10.62 17.76 29.01
CA ASP A 162 -10.01 18.92 29.69
C ASP A 162 -9.33 18.53 30.99
N SER A 163 -9.86 17.55 31.69
CA SER A 163 -9.31 17.05 32.95
C SER A 163 -8.00 16.23 32.77
N ILE A 164 -7.57 15.93 31.55
CA ILE A 164 -6.34 15.16 31.29
C ILE A 164 -5.12 16.08 31.55
N TRP A 165 -4.21 15.64 32.37
CA TRP A 165 -2.90 16.23 32.58
C TRP A 165 -1.80 15.18 32.44
N ASP A 166 -0.61 15.60 32.13
CA ASP A 166 0.55 14.73 32.00
C ASP A 166 1.00 14.19 33.36
N ASP A 167 1.21 12.88 33.44
CA ASP A 167 1.68 12.19 34.63
C ASP A 167 2.09 10.74 34.34
N GLY A 168 3.15 10.30 35.04
CA GLY A 168 3.57 8.91 35.10
C GLY A 168 4.39 8.41 33.89
N GLY A 169 4.52 7.10 33.88
CA GLY A 169 5.18 6.35 32.80
C GLY A 169 4.23 6.12 31.61
N THR A 170 4.60 5.19 30.73
CA THR A 170 3.91 4.93 29.47
C THR A 170 3.48 3.47 29.39
N ASN A 171 2.23 3.15 29.79
CA ASN A 171 1.68 1.80 29.73
C ASN A 171 0.69 1.66 28.55
N ILE A 172 1.24 1.57 27.33
CA ILE A 172 0.45 1.45 26.10
C ILE A 172 -0.50 0.25 26.12
N SER A 173 0.00 -0.90 26.60
CA SER A 173 -0.77 -2.16 26.64
C SER A 173 -2.02 -2.05 27.51
N ALA A 174 -1.92 -1.36 28.64
CA ALA A 174 -3.07 -1.12 29.51
C ALA A 174 -4.07 -0.16 28.87
N GLY A 175 -3.61 0.93 28.25
CA GLY A 175 -4.46 1.87 27.50
C GLY A 175 -5.25 1.18 26.39
N LEU A 176 -4.56 0.37 25.57
CA LEU A 176 -5.18 -0.41 24.49
C LEU A 176 -6.21 -1.44 25.02
N SER A 177 -5.88 -2.14 26.12
CA SER A 177 -6.77 -3.12 26.74
C SER A 177 -8.07 -2.49 27.27
N VAL A 178 -7.98 -1.33 27.94
CA VAL A 178 -9.13 -0.58 28.41
C VAL A 178 -9.94 -0.06 27.24
N GLY A 179 -9.30 0.51 26.19
CA GLY A 179 -9.97 0.94 24.97
C GLY A 179 -10.77 -0.18 24.31
N ARG A 180 -10.17 -1.38 24.18
CA ARG A 180 -10.87 -2.59 23.71
C ARG A 180 -12.11 -2.92 24.55
N THR A 181 -11.95 -2.89 25.89
CA THR A 181 -13.05 -3.21 26.82
C THR A 181 -14.21 -2.23 26.68
N GLN A 182 -13.92 -0.92 26.53
CA GLN A 182 -14.95 0.11 26.35
C GLN A 182 -15.69 -0.07 25.03
N LEU A 183 -15.00 -0.42 23.95
CA LEU A 183 -15.63 -0.71 22.67
C LEU A 183 -16.48 -1.98 22.75
N ALA A 184 -15.96 -3.07 23.34
CA ALA A 184 -16.65 -4.34 23.46
C ALA A 184 -17.99 -4.22 24.21
N SER A 185 -18.05 -3.37 25.25
CA SER A 185 -19.27 -3.13 26.02
C SER A 185 -20.41 -2.48 25.22
N ALA A 186 -20.09 -1.86 24.09
CA ALA A 186 -21.02 -1.14 23.23
C ALA A 186 -21.07 -1.71 21.80
N MET A 187 -20.45 -2.87 21.55
CA MET A 187 -20.53 -3.54 20.24
C MET A 187 -21.97 -4.04 20.04
N GLY A 188 -22.74 -3.30 19.25
CA GLY A 188 -24.12 -3.60 18.93
C GLY A 188 -24.34 -3.71 17.42
N GLY A 189 -24.86 -4.87 16.99
CA GLY A 189 -25.30 -5.08 15.62
C GLY A 189 -24.17 -5.24 14.56
N ALA A 190 -24.49 -5.97 13.49
CA ALA A 190 -23.54 -6.30 12.42
C ALA A 190 -23.07 -5.10 11.58
N ALA A 191 -23.74 -3.95 11.69
CA ALA A 191 -23.50 -2.77 10.86
C ALA A 191 -22.67 -1.67 11.57
N THR A 192 -22.23 -1.87 12.82
CA THR A 192 -21.44 -0.86 13.55
C THR A 192 -19.97 -1.05 13.27
N VAL A 193 -19.30 0.01 12.87
CA VAL A 193 -17.84 0.04 12.71
C VAL A 193 -17.18 0.33 14.05
N ASN A 194 -16.34 -0.58 14.53
CA ASN A 194 -15.62 -0.43 15.79
C ASN A 194 -14.16 -0.04 15.51
N ARG A 195 -13.74 1.11 16.05
CA ARG A 195 -12.39 1.62 15.80
C ARG A 195 -11.75 2.18 17.07
N LEU A 196 -10.51 1.78 17.31
CA LEU A 196 -9.65 2.33 18.34
C LEU A 196 -8.60 3.23 17.69
N ILE A 197 -8.43 4.44 18.21
CA ILE A 197 -7.43 5.41 17.72
C ILE A 197 -6.47 5.66 18.88
N LEU A 198 -5.23 5.23 18.73
CA LEU A 198 -4.15 5.47 19.69
C LEU A 198 -3.41 6.75 19.32
N MET A 199 -3.22 7.63 20.30
CA MET A 199 -2.35 8.81 20.20
C MET A 199 -1.24 8.70 21.22
N SER A 200 0.03 8.66 20.76
CA SER A 200 1.20 8.44 21.63
C SER A 200 2.47 8.93 20.95
N ASP A 201 3.52 9.17 21.72
CA ASP A 201 4.89 9.26 21.20
C ASP A 201 5.58 7.88 21.14
N GLY A 202 4.89 6.79 21.50
CA GLY A 202 5.30 5.42 21.25
C GLY A 202 6.52 4.92 22.02
N GLN A 203 6.80 5.46 23.20
CA GLN A 203 7.92 5.02 24.05
C GLN A 203 7.40 4.27 25.30
N PRO A 204 7.09 2.95 25.22
CA PRO A 204 6.56 2.19 26.34
C PRO A 204 7.61 2.03 27.44
N THR A 205 7.23 2.38 28.68
CA THR A 205 8.10 2.22 29.87
C THR A 205 7.52 1.27 30.90
N GLU A 206 6.23 0.92 30.79
CA GLU A 206 5.52 0.06 31.71
C GLU A 206 4.62 -0.94 30.98
N GLY A 207 4.23 -2.00 31.67
CA GLY A 207 3.41 -3.07 31.11
C GLY A 207 4.14 -3.91 30.07
N VAL A 208 3.46 -4.26 28.99
CA VAL A 208 4.12 -4.90 27.83
C VAL A 208 4.92 -3.82 27.12
N SER A 209 6.24 -3.89 27.20
CA SER A 209 7.16 -2.90 26.63
C SER A 209 7.93 -3.41 25.41
N ASP A 210 7.95 -4.73 25.19
CA ASP A 210 8.58 -5.29 24.00
C ASP A 210 7.66 -5.15 22.78
N GLU A 211 8.28 -4.86 21.65
CA GLU A 211 7.57 -4.58 20.41
C GLU A 211 6.70 -5.75 19.95
N GLN A 212 7.18 -6.98 20.10
CA GLN A 212 6.43 -8.17 19.67
C GLN A 212 5.21 -8.42 20.57
N GLY A 213 5.32 -8.20 21.86
CA GLY A 213 4.21 -8.28 22.79
C GLY A 213 3.14 -7.25 22.47
N LEU A 214 3.51 -6.00 22.19
CA LEU A 214 2.58 -4.94 21.80
C LEU A 214 1.89 -5.24 20.47
N LYS A 215 2.62 -5.76 19.48
CA LYS A 215 2.02 -6.22 18.20
C LYS A 215 1.00 -7.34 18.42
N ASN A 216 1.25 -8.24 19.36
CA ASN A 216 0.29 -9.29 19.72
C ASN A 216 -0.98 -8.70 20.34
N VAL A 217 -0.85 -7.73 21.26
CA VAL A 217 -2.00 -7.02 21.84
C VAL A 217 -2.88 -6.40 20.76
N VAL A 218 -2.29 -5.69 19.80
CA VAL A 218 -3.04 -5.08 18.70
C VAL A 218 -3.68 -6.13 17.78
N ARG A 219 -2.99 -7.23 17.49
CA ARG A 219 -3.56 -8.35 16.71
C ARG A 219 -4.79 -8.96 17.39
N ASP A 220 -4.76 -9.13 18.71
CA ASP A 220 -5.88 -9.66 19.49
C ASP A 220 -7.07 -8.69 19.50
N ILE A 221 -6.81 -7.37 19.53
CA ILE A 221 -7.83 -6.34 19.36
C ILE A 221 -8.47 -6.46 17.98
N ARG A 222 -7.66 -6.56 16.92
CA ARG A 222 -8.14 -6.73 15.54
C ARG A 222 -8.97 -8.02 15.39
N ALA A 223 -8.50 -9.13 15.96
CA ALA A 223 -9.23 -10.41 15.95
C ALA A 223 -10.61 -10.32 16.62
N SER A 224 -10.82 -9.37 17.54
CA SER A 224 -12.12 -9.09 18.13
C SER A 224 -13.03 -8.18 17.29
N GLY A 225 -12.65 -7.86 16.05
CA GLY A 225 -13.45 -7.03 15.13
C GLY A 225 -13.29 -5.52 15.35
N ILE A 226 -12.20 -5.08 15.98
CA ILE A 226 -11.88 -3.68 16.23
C ILE A 226 -10.66 -3.29 15.39
N THR A 227 -10.82 -2.31 14.51
CA THR A 227 -9.69 -1.72 13.76
C THR A 227 -8.90 -0.80 14.68
N VAL A 228 -7.55 -0.85 14.62
CA VAL A 228 -6.67 0.01 15.42
C VAL A 228 -5.90 0.94 14.50
N SER A 229 -6.19 2.23 14.59
CA SER A 229 -5.41 3.30 13.97
C SER A 229 -4.42 3.88 14.98
N SER A 230 -3.28 4.37 14.52
CA SER A 230 -2.24 4.97 15.37
C SER A 230 -1.80 6.32 14.85
N ILE A 231 -1.63 7.27 15.75
CA ILE A 231 -1.22 8.63 15.45
C ILE A 231 -0.01 8.95 16.33
N GLY A 232 1.14 9.11 15.69
CA GLY A 232 2.36 9.57 16.36
C GLY A 232 2.29 11.06 16.66
N VAL A 233 2.67 11.48 17.85
CA VAL A 233 2.60 12.88 18.31
C VAL A 233 4.01 13.43 18.59
N GLY A 234 4.32 14.58 18.01
CA GLY A 234 5.63 15.23 18.15
C GLY A 234 6.64 14.75 17.09
N THR A 235 7.86 15.25 17.16
CA THR A 235 8.92 14.95 16.17
C THR A 235 9.81 13.77 16.57
N ASP A 236 9.70 13.28 17.80
CA ASP A 236 10.57 12.30 18.47
C ASP A 236 9.87 10.98 18.82
N PHE A 237 8.68 10.73 18.26
CA PHE A 237 7.94 9.50 18.53
C PHE A 237 8.57 8.25 17.85
N ASN A 238 8.22 7.06 18.37
CA ASN A 238 8.66 5.79 17.80
C ASN A 238 7.81 5.41 16.56
N GLU A 239 8.30 5.81 15.38
CA GLU A 239 7.60 5.62 14.11
C GLU A 239 7.34 4.16 13.77
N ASP A 240 8.34 3.30 13.99
CA ASP A 240 8.27 1.88 13.61
C ASP A 240 7.20 1.16 14.44
N LEU A 241 7.10 1.49 15.73
CA LEU A 241 6.08 0.94 16.61
C LEU A 241 4.67 1.44 16.26
N MET A 242 4.53 2.77 16.01
CA MET A 242 3.24 3.36 15.65
C MET A 242 2.75 2.85 14.28
N GLN A 243 3.64 2.75 13.29
CA GLN A 243 3.31 2.13 12.01
C GLN A 243 2.90 0.67 12.18
N ALA A 244 3.63 -0.10 13.01
CA ALA A 244 3.28 -1.48 13.29
C ALA A 244 1.89 -1.62 13.92
N PHE A 245 1.49 -0.72 14.83
CA PHE A 245 0.15 -0.74 15.41
C PHE A 245 -0.94 -0.59 14.34
N ALA A 246 -0.81 0.33 13.41
CA ALA A 246 -1.74 0.49 12.31
C ALA A 246 -1.76 -0.74 11.40
N GLU A 247 -0.59 -1.31 11.08
CA GLU A 247 -0.48 -2.50 10.23
C GLU A 247 -1.12 -3.74 10.85
N TYR A 248 -0.80 -4.06 12.13
CA TYR A 248 -1.40 -5.20 12.82
C TYR A 248 -2.86 -4.97 13.17
N GLY A 249 -3.25 -3.71 13.35
CA GLY A 249 -4.61 -3.28 13.63
C GLY A 249 -5.50 -3.13 12.40
N ALA A 250 -4.93 -3.27 11.18
CA ALA A 250 -5.59 -3.01 9.90
C ALA A 250 -6.26 -1.62 9.84
N GLY A 251 -5.68 -0.64 10.53
CA GLY A 251 -6.11 0.74 10.57
C GLY A 251 -5.17 1.68 9.82
N ALA A 252 -5.36 2.97 10.04
CA ALA A 252 -4.54 4.00 9.44
C ALA A 252 -3.39 4.42 10.35
N TYR A 253 -2.26 4.77 9.73
CA TYR A 253 -1.13 5.43 10.39
C TYR A 253 -1.10 6.89 10.02
N GLY A 254 -0.90 7.75 11.00
CA GLY A 254 -0.72 9.19 10.83
C GLY A 254 0.34 9.75 11.75
N PHE A 255 0.90 10.87 11.36
CA PHE A 255 1.88 11.63 12.12
C PHE A 255 1.46 13.11 12.24
N LEU A 256 1.81 13.71 13.37
CA LEU A 256 1.43 15.09 13.68
C LEU A 256 2.63 15.93 14.03
N GLU A 257 2.87 16.92 13.21
CA GLU A 257 3.69 18.07 13.60
C GLU A 257 2.84 19.21 14.20
N ASP A 258 1.56 19.31 13.78
CA ASP A 258 0.65 20.42 14.15
C ASP A 258 -0.79 19.93 14.34
N ALA A 259 -1.53 20.50 15.31
CA ALA A 259 -2.93 20.19 15.61
C ALA A 259 -3.89 20.46 14.45
N SER A 260 -3.57 21.40 13.56
CA SER A 260 -4.41 21.67 12.40
C SER A 260 -4.49 20.46 11.45
N GLN A 261 -3.41 19.69 11.37
CA GLN A 261 -3.37 18.45 10.59
C GLN A 261 -4.18 17.32 11.25
N LEU A 262 -4.24 17.31 12.59
CA LEU A 262 -4.98 16.32 13.35
C LEU A 262 -6.48 16.34 13.06
N SER A 263 -7.04 17.53 12.93
CA SER A 263 -8.43 17.70 12.54
C SER A 263 -8.75 17.03 11.22
N ASN A 264 -7.84 17.18 10.25
CA ASN A 264 -7.97 16.55 8.94
C ASN A 264 -7.82 15.01 9.02
N LEU A 265 -6.90 14.51 9.86
CA LEU A 265 -6.72 13.08 10.09
C LEU A 265 -7.96 12.44 10.68
N PHE A 266 -8.50 12.99 11.75
CA PHE A 266 -9.73 12.49 12.36
C PHE A 266 -10.94 12.58 11.43
N GLN A 267 -11.04 13.67 10.67
CA GLN A 267 -12.13 13.82 9.70
C GLN A 267 -12.05 12.71 8.63
N ARG A 268 -10.86 12.42 8.11
CA ARG A 268 -10.65 11.33 7.15
C ARG A 268 -10.92 9.98 7.78
N ASP A 269 -10.37 9.70 8.97
CA ASP A 269 -10.58 8.43 9.66
C ASP A 269 -12.06 8.19 9.97
N LEU A 270 -12.77 9.22 10.44
CA LEU A 270 -14.21 9.18 10.68
C LEU A 270 -14.99 9.00 9.37
N GLN A 271 -14.62 9.71 8.31
CA GLN A 271 -15.25 9.56 7.00
C GLN A 271 -15.08 8.14 6.48
N GLN A 272 -13.88 7.58 6.53
CA GLN A 272 -13.64 6.19 6.16
C GLN A 272 -14.47 5.22 7.02
N ALA A 273 -14.47 5.39 8.34
CA ALA A 273 -15.27 4.56 9.22
C ALA A 273 -16.77 4.63 8.89
N THR A 274 -17.28 5.83 8.57
CA THR A 274 -18.71 6.05 8.33
C THR A 274 -19.19 5.65 6.95
N THR A 275 -18.27 5.56 5.99
CA THR A 275 -18.53 5.09 4.62
C THR A 275 -18.00 3.69 4.38
N ALA A 276 -17.68 2.95 5.45
CA ALA A 276 -17.21 1.58 5.35
C ALA A 276 -18.23 0.69 4.65
N VAL A 277 -17.77 -0.03 3.64
CA VAL A 277 -18.58 -0.97 2.83
C VAL A 277 -18.17 -2.43 3.07
N ALA A 278 -16.94 -2.67 3.51
CA ALA A 278 -16.43 -4.01 3.81
C ALA A 278 -15.47 -4.00 5.00
N ARG A 279 -15.47 -5.09 5.77
CA ARG A 279 -14.54 -5.33 6.87
C ARG A 279 -14.01 -6.76 6.86
N ASN A 280 -12.95 -7.00 7.66
CA ASN A 280 -12.30 -8.32 7.75
C ASN A 280 -11.85 -8.81 6.36
N VAL A 281 -11.28 -7.91 5.58
CA VAL A 281 -10.88 -8.19 4.20
C VAL A 281 -9.56 -8.96 4.19
N GLU A 282 -9.55 -10.12 3.55
CA GLU A 282 -8.35 -10.93 3.33
C GLU A 282 -8.21 -11.26 1.84
N LEU A 283 -7.05 -10.93 1.27
CA LEU A 283 -6.67 -11.35 -0.07
C LEU A 283 -5.68 -12.51 0.03
N SER A 284 -5.98 -13.62 -0.62
CA SER A 284 -5.10 -14.79 -0.67
C SER A 284 -4.62 -15.07 -2.09
N PHE A 285 -3.36 -15.50 -2.21
CA PHE A 285 -2.75 -15.97 -3.45
C PHE A 285 -2.46 -17.47 -3.29
N GLU A 286 -3.04 -18.29 -4.16
CA GLU A 286 -2.73 -19.71 -4.27
C GLU A 286 -1.70 -19.92 -5.37
N LEU A 287 -0.50 -20.36 -5.00
CA LEU A 287 0.62 -20.52 -5.91
C LEU A 287 0.61 -21.95 -6.50
N PRO A 288 0.40 -22.11 -7.82
CA PRO A 288 0.44 -23.42 -8.45
C PRO A 288 1.89 -23.97 -8.51
N PRO A 289 2.07 -25.26 -8.79
CA PRO A 289 3.38 -25.81 -9.06
C PRO A 289 4.09 -25.02 -10.18
N GLY A 290 5.37 -24.71 -9.96
CA GLY A 290 6.16 -23.85 -10.87
C GLY A 290 6.09 -22.36 -10.55
N THR A 291 5.27 -21.93 -9.59
CA THR A 291 5.27 -20.55 -9.08
C THR A 291 5.70 -20.51 -7.62
N THR A 292 6.60 -19.58 -7.29
CA THR A 292 7.02 -19.30 -5.91
C THR A 292 6.88 -17.82 -5.57
N LEU A 293 6.61 -17.53 -4.30
CA LEU A 293 6.58 -16.17 -3.81
C LEU A 293 8.01 -15.60 -3.81
N GLY A 294 8.20 -14.47 -4.47
CA GLY A 294 9.38 -13.64 -4.26
C GLY A 294 9.17 -12.73 -3.05
N GLU A 295 8.14 -11.86 -3.10
CA GLU A 295 7.86 -10.90 -2.03
C GLU A 295 6.46 -10.29 -2.21
N VAL A 296 5.80 -9.93 -1.10
CA VAL A 296 4.62 -9.02 -1.10
C VAL A 296 5.10 -7.64 -0.71
N LEU A 297 4.93 -6.66 -1.58
CA LEU A 297 5.44 -5.32 -1.38
C LEU A 297 4.44 -4.45 -0.60
N GLY A 298 4.89 -3.84 0.49
CA GLY A 298 4.13 -2.86 1.27
C GLY A 298 3.07 -3.43 2.21
N TYR A 299 2.80 -4.72 2.17
CA TYR A 299 1.87 -5.39 3.07
C TYR A 299 2.54 -6.57 3.77
N ARG A 300 2.11 -6.83 5.00
CA ARG A 300 2.51 -8.06 5.68
C ARG A 300 1.75 -9.24 5.11
N ALA A 301 2.47 -10.27 4.74
CA ALA A 301 1.92 -11.51 4.24
C ALA A 301 2.27 -12.67 5.16
N HIS A 302 1.36 -13.61 5.26
CA HIS A 302 1.60 -14.90 5.93
C HIS A 302 1.52 -16.01 4.90
N GLN A 303 2.62 -16.73 4.71
CA GLN A 303 2.65 -17.88 3.81
C GLN A 303 2.52 -19.18 4.61
N ALA A 304 1.57 -20.02 4.20
CA ALA A 304 1.37 -21.37 4.72
C ALA A 304 1.26 -22.34 3.53
N GLY A 305 2.29 -23.13 3.31
CA GLY A 305 2.39 -23.98 2.12
C GLY A 305 2.43 -23.16 0.83
N ASN A 306 1.49 -23.42 -0.07
CA ASN A 306 1.34 -22.69 -1.33
C ASN A 306 0.38 -21.49 -1.26
N THR A 307 -0.16 -21.18 -0.10
CA THR A 307 -1.10 -20.06 0.08
C THR A 307 -0.41 -18.90 0.79
N VAL A 308 -0.49 -17.72 0.18
CA VAL A 308 -0.02 -16.43 0.73
C VAL A 308 -1.24 -15.60 1.07
N ARG A 309 -1.37 -15.19 2.33
CA ARG A 309 -2.50 -14.39 2.83
C ARG A 309 -2.05 -12.98 3.19
N VAL A 310 -2.84 -12.00 2.80
CA VAL A 310 -2.63 -10.57 3.06
C VAL A 310 -3.89 -10.04 3.74
N ALA A 311 -3.76 -9.64 5.00
CA ALA A 311 -4.83 -8.95 5.71
C ALA A 311 -4.89 -7.50 5.22
N MET A 312 -6.07 -7.07 4.80
CA MET A 312 -6.31 -5.73 4.28
C MET A 312 -7.02 -4.86 5.33
N PRO A 313 -6.94 -3.52 5.23
CA PRO A 313 -7.76 -2.63 6.04
C PRO A 313 -9.25 -2.82 5.73
N ASP A 314 -10.12 -2.24 6.57
CA ASP A 314 -11.53 -2.07 6.22
C ASP A 314 -11.65 -1.13 5.01
N PHE A 315 -12.61 -1.38 4.13
CA PHE A 315 -12.80 -0.59 2.92
C PHE A 315 -13.97 0.37 3.06
N SER A 316 -13.71 1.62 2.73
CA SER A 316 -14.71 2.67 2.56
C SER A 316 -15.14 2.76 1.09
N ALA A 317 -16.29 3.37 0.84
CA ALA A 317 -16.72 3.71 -0.51
C ALA A 317 -15.67 4.57 -1.23
N GLY A 318 -15.29 4.18 -2.44
CA GLY A 318 -14.27 4.84 -3.25
C GLY A 318 -12.81 4.60 -2.82
N GLN A 319 -12.57 3.94 -1.68
CA GLN A 319 -11.20 3.62 -1.24
C GLN A 319 -10.56 2.61 -2.18
N VAL A 320 -9.31 2.87 -2.55
CA VAL A 320 -8.48 1.98 -3.36
C VAL A 320 -7.27 1.54 -2.56
N GLU A 321 -7.05 0.24 -2.49
CA GLU A 321 -5.83 -0.37 -1.97
C GLU A 321 -5.21 -1.26 -3.06
N ARG A 322 -3.90 -1.22 -3.20
CA ARG A 322 -3.18 -1.98 -4.21
C ARG A 322 -2.16 -2.91 -3.57
N VAL A 323 -2.25 -4.18 -3.89
CA VAL A 323 -1.26 -5.19 -3.48
C VAL A 323 -0.38 -5.51 -4.68
N VAL A 324 0.93 -5.38 -4.51
CA VAL A 324 1.94 -5.74 -5.51
C VAL A 324 2.72 -6.94 -5.00
N VAL A 325 2.75 -8.02 -5.80
CA VAL A 325 3.43 -9.26 -5.43
C VAL A 325 4.45 -9.64 -6.49
N ARG A 326 5.68 -9.83 -6.08
CA ARG A 326 6.74 -10.39 -6.93
C ARG A 326 6.66 -11.92 -6.92
N LEU A 327 6.56 -12.50 -8.10
CA LEU A 327 6.43 -13.95 -8.29
C LEU A 327 7.54 -14.45 -9.21
N ASN A 328 8.13 -15.59 -8.84
CA ASN A 328 9.03 -16.33 -9.71
C ASN A 328 8.24 -17.47 -10.35
N VAL A 329 8.22 -17.51 -11.67
CA VAL A 329 7.38 -18.45 -12.45
C VAL A 329 8.26 -19.25 -13.38
N THR A 330 8.04 -20.57 -13.42
CA THR A 330 8.67 -21.44 -14.41
C THR A 330 7.64 -21.78 -15.49
N ALA A 331 7.77 -21.12 -16.66
CA ALA A 331 6.88 -21.34 -17.78
C ALA A 331 7.30 -22.57 -18.60
N GLY A 332 6.32 -23.35 -19.02
CA GLY A 332 6.51 -24.54 -19.84
C GLY A 332 6.76 -24.23 -21.32
N ALA A 333 6.19 -25.03 -22.23
CA ALA A 333 6.39 -24.87 -23.66
C ALA A 333 5.75 -23.58 -24.20
N ALA A 334 6.39 -22.99 -25.23
CA ALA A 334 5.87 -21.80 -25.89
C ALA A 334 4.44 -22.00 -26.44
N GLY A 335 3.60 -20.97 -26.34
CA GLY A 335 2.20 -20.98 -26.72
C GLY A 335 1.27 -21.55 -25.67
N GLN A 336 1.76 -22.10 -24.57
CA GLN A 336 0.92 -22.61 -23.49
C GLN A 336 0.49 -21.52 -22.51
N SER A 337 -0.75 -21.63 -22.01
CA SER A 337 -1.23 -20.82 -20.89
C SER A 337 -0.59 -21.30 -19.59
N VAL A 338 -0.04 -20.38 -18.83
CA VAL A 338 0.60 -20.59 -17.53
C VAL A 338 -0.28 -19.96 -16.46
N GLN A 339 -0.80 -20.78 -15.53
CA GLN A 339 -1.44 -20.22 -14.35
C GLN A 339 -0.35 -19.68 -13.41
N VAL A 340 -0.36 -18.38 -13.15
CA VAL A 340 0.63 -17.72 -12.29
C VAL A 340 0.19 -17.73 -10.83
N ALA A 341 -1.09 -17.44 -10.55
CA ALA A 341 -1.66 -17.54 -9.21
C ALA A 341 -3.19 -17.72 -9.28
N GLY A 342 -3.77 -18.39 -8.28
CA GLY A 342 -5.17 -18.24 -7.92
C GLY A 342 -5.32 -17.05 -6.97
N LEU A 343 -6.39 -16.28 -7.12
CA LEU A 343 -6.75 -15.19 -6.21
C LEU A 343 -8.04 -15.57 -5.48
N LYS A 344 -8.05 -15.36 -4.17
CA LYS A 344 -9.24 -15.52 -3.34
C LYS A 344 -9.39 -14.29 -2.46
N LEU A 345 -10.56 -13.64 -2.53
CA LEU A 345 -10.94 -12.52 -1.68
C LEU A 345 -12.05 -12.95 -0.73
N THR A 346 -11.87 -12.71 0.55
CA THR A 346 -12.92 -12.93 1.56
C THR A 346 -13.13 -11.65 2.37
N TYR A 347 -14.38 -11.32 2.67
CA TYR A 347 -14.72 -10.18 3.52
C TYR A 347 -16.14 -10.26 4.05
N THR A 348 -16.45 -9.44 5.06
CA THR A 348 -17.82 -9.19 5.50
C THR A 348 -18.33 -7.95 4.78
N ASP A 349 -19.35 -8.12 3.95
CA ASP A 349 -20.06 -7.03 3.27
C ASP A 349 -20.98 -6.32 4.28
N LEU A 350 -20.75 -5.03 4.49
CA LEU A 350 -21.53 -4.21 5.41
C LEU A 350 -22.85 -3.71 4.83
N ILE A 351 -22.96 -3.70 3.49
CA ILE A 351 -24.14 -3.26 2.78
C ILE A 351 -25.16 -4.41 2.67
N ALA A 352 -24.69 -5.54 2.12
CA ALA A 352 -25.50 -6.73 1.95
C ALA A 352 -25.61 -7.59 3.23
N ARG A 353 -24.75 -7.32 4.25
CA ARG A 353 -24.74 -7.96 5.59
C ARG A 353 -24.50 -9.46 5.57
N HIS A 354 -23.61 -9.90 4.69
CA HIS A 354 -23.18 -11.30 4.63
C HIS A 354 -21.66 -11.41 4.37
N ASN A 355 -21.12 -12.60 4.56
CA ASN A 355 -19.73 -12.87 4.18
C ASN A 355 -19.67 -13.18 2.70
N VAL A 356 -18.68 -12.62 2.04
CA VAL A 356 -18.41 -12.79 0.60
C VAL A 356 -17.12 -13.58 0.44
N GLU A 357 -17.11 -14.49 -0.50
CA GLU A 357 -15.93 -15.20 -0.98
C GLU A 357 -15.93 -15.20 -2.50
N ASP A 358 -14.89 -14.64 -3.10
CA ASP A 358 -14.71 -14.60 -4.54
C ASP A 358 -13.34 -15.16 -4.95
N GLN A 359 -13.29 -15.78 -6.13
CA GLN A 359 -12.09 -16.40 -6.66
C GLN A 359 -11.86 -16.00 -8.10
N SER A 360 -10.58 -15.83 -8.45
CA SER A 360 -10.12 -15.52 -9.80
C SER A 360 -8.76 -16.17 -10.06
N ARG A 361 -8.25 -16.05 -11.29
CA ARG A 361 -6.94 -16.59 -11.68
C ARG A 361 -6.14 -15.58 -12.47
N LEU A 362 -4.86 -15.49 -12.16
CA LEU A 362 -3.87 -14.77 -12.97
C LEU A 362 -3.21 -15.77 -13.92
N THR A 363 -3.26 -15.47 -15.21
CA THR A 363 -2.67 -16.32 -16.25
C THR A 363 -1.74 -15.51 -17.15
N ALA A 364 -0.70 -16.16 -17.65
CA ALA A 364 0.23 -15.66 -18.64
C ALA A 364 0.33 -16.63 -19.81
N VAL A 365 1.02 -16.23 -20.87
CA VAL A 365 1.34 -17.10 -22.01
C VAL A 365 2.84 -17.31 -22.06
N ALA A 366 3.28 -18.56 -22.17
CA ALA A 366 4.70 -18.87 -22.37
C ALA A 366 5.11 -18.54 -23.80
N THR A 367 6.26 -17.89 -24.00
CA THR A 367 6.80 -17.57 -25.33
C THR A 367 8.32 -17.77 -25.39
N ASN A 368 8.82 -18.09 -26.57
CA ASN A 368 10.26 -18.08 -26.85
C ASN A 368 10.70 -16.85 -27.67
N ILE A 369 9.78 -15.90 -27.88
CA ILE A 369 10.02 -14.66 -28.62
C ILE A 369 10.26 -13.54 -27.62
N GLN A 370 11.52 -13.10 -27.49
CA GLN A 370 11.93 -12.05 -26.53
C GLN A 370 11.20 -10.72 -26.77
N GLU A 371 10.94 -10.38 -28.03
CA GLU A 371 10.19 -9.17 -28.36
C GLU A 371 8.77 -9.16 -27.78
N GLU A 372 8.09 -10.31 -27.73
CA GLU A 372 6.75 -10.39 -27.11
C GLU A 372 6.80 -10.11 -25.62
N VAL A 373 7.83 -10.63 -24.92
CA VAL A 373 8.01 -10.38 -23.49
C VAL A 373 8.19 -8.88 -23.22
N VAL A 374 9.00 -8.19 -24.05
CA VAL A 374 9.33 -6.78 -23.84
C VAL A 374 8.21 -5.86 -24.32
N GLN A 375 7.66 -6.07 -25.51
CA GLN A 375 6.70 -5.13 -26.12
C GLN A 375 5.27 -5.28 -25.60
N ARG A 376 4.95 -6.44 -24.99
CA ARG A 376 3.60 -6.74 -24.47
C ARG A 376 3.49 -6.65 -22.95
N GLN A 377 4.39 -5.93 -22.31
CA GLN A 377 4.28 -5.61 -20.89
C GLN A 377 2.99 -4.79 -20.62
N ASP A 378 2.32 -5.12 -19.52
CA ASP A 378 1.22 -4.27 -19.04
C ASP A 378 1.78 -2.98 -18.46
N LYS A 379 1.46 -1.86 -19.13
CA LYS A 379 1.99 -0.53 -18.80
C LYS A 379 1.66 -0.10 -17.38
N GLU A 380 0.42 -0.35 -16.95
CA GLU A 380 -0.08 0.04 -15.64
C GLU A 380 0.57 -0.80 -14.54
N ALA A 381 0.59 -2.13 -14.71
CA ALA A 381 1.25 -3.02 -13.75
C ALA A 381 2.77 -2.78 -13.66
N THR A 382 3.43 -2.43 -14.77
CA THR A 382 4.86 -2.10 -14.78
C THR A 382 5.15 -0.82 -13.96
N VAL A 383 4.32 0.22 -14.12
CA VAL A 383 4.45 1.44 -13.31
C VAL A 383 4.20 1.16 -11.83
N TYR A 384 3.19 0.35 -11.50
CA TYR A 384 2.91 0.01 -10.10
C TYR A 384 4.00 -0.86 -9.46
N ALA A 385 4.57 -1.79 -10.22
CA ALA A 385 5.72 -2.56 -9.76
C ALA A 385 6.94 -1.64 -9.51
N ALA A 386 7.20 -0.68 -10.40
CA ALA A 386 8.26 0.30 -10.20
C ALA A 386 8.02 1.17 -8.95
N ARG A 387 6.80 1.66 -8.74
CA ARG A 387 6.42 2.43 -7.53
C ARG A 387 6.64 1.62 -6.25
N ALA A 388 6.17 0.38 -6.22
CA ALA A 388 6.31 -0.48 -5.04
C ALA A 388 7.78 -0.82 -4.73
N ARG A 389 8.59 -1.10 -5.76
CA ARG A 389 10.05 -1.27 -5.62
C ARG A 389 10.74 0.01 -5.18
N GLY A 390 10.33 1.14 -5.75
CA GLY A 390 10.81 2.47 -5.38
C GLY A 390 10.52 2.79 -3.92
N ALA A 391 9.31 2.46 -3.44
CA ALA A 391 8.92 2.58 -2.05
C ALA A 391 9.81 1.74 -1.11
N GLN A 392 10.13 0.51 -1.50
CA GLN A 392 11.06 -0.33 -0.75
C GLN A 392 12.47 0.29 -0.66
N ASN A 393 12.95 0.86 -1.76
CA ASN A 393 14.23 1.56 -1.76
C ASN A 393 14.19 2.83 -0.91
N LEU A 394 13.07 3.57 -0.87
CA LEU A 394 12.88 4.70 0.05
C LEU A 394 12.95 4.28 1.53
N GLN A 395 12.36 3.13 1.88
CA GLN A 395 12.48 2.58 3.24
C GLN A 395 13.94 2.23 3.57
N LYS A 396 14.63 1.55 2.66
CA LYS A 396 16.07 1.22 2.84
C LYS A 396 16.94 2.47 2.91
N ALA A 397 16.62 3.51 2.14
CA ALA A 397 17.32 4.79 2.22
C ALA A 397 17.09 5.48 3.57
N ALA A 398 15.85 5.48 4.08
CA ALA A 398 15.51 6.01 5.38
C ALA A 398 16.24 5.26 6.51
N GLU A 399 16.28 3.93 6.45
CA GLU A 399 17.01 3.10 7.40
C GLU A 399 18.53 3.38 7.36
N ALA A 400 19.11 3.44 6.16
CA ALA A 400 20.54 3.75 6.01
C ALA A 400 20.88 5.15 6.56
N MET A 401 20.02 6.15 6.31
CA MET A 401 20.19 7.51 6.82
C MET A 401 20.10 7.56 8.35
N SER A 402 19.13 6.87 8.95
CA SER A 402 19.00 6.79 10.42
C SER A 402 20.21 6.14 11.09
N GLN A 403 20.97 5.30 10.35
CA GLN A 403 22.23 4.70 10.79
C GLN A 403 23.47 5.57 10.46
N GLY A 404 23.28 6.79 9.97
CA GLY A 404 24.36 7.69 9.55
C GLY A 404 25.08 7.29 8.25
N LYS A 405 24.51 6.35 7.47
CA LYS A 405 25.09 5.83 6.22
C LYS A 405 24.56 6.60 5.00
N LYS A 406 24.90 7.90 4.90
CA LYS A 406 24.39 8.81 3.85
C LYS A 406 24.64 8.29 2.43
N ASP A 407 25.84 7.76 2.16
CA ASP A 407 26.20 7.22 0.84
C ASP A 407 25.32 6.02 0.42
N ALA A 408 25.03 5.12 1.36
CA ALA A 408 24.14 3.98 1.12
C ALA A 408 22.72 4.44 0.86
N ALA A 409 22.23 5.43 1.62
CA ALA A 409 20.91 6.02 1.41
C ALA A 409 20.78 6.62 -0.01
N GLN A 410 21.79 7.40 -0.45
CA GLN A 410 21.82 7.96 -1.79
C GLN A 410 21.90 6.89 -2.90
N LEU A 411 22.57 5.75 -2.64
CA LEU A 411 22.61 4.64 -3.59
C LEU A 411 21.20 4.07 -3.83
N TYR A 412 20.40 3.84 -2.77
CA TYR A 412 19.02 3.39 -2.91
C TYR A 412 18.15 4.39 -3.69
N LEU A 413 18.34 5.69 -3.44
CA LEU A 413 17.62 6.73 -4.19
C LEU A 413 18.00 6.76 -5.67
N ARG A 414 19.28 6.57 -6.02
CA ARG A 414 19.71 6.44 -7.42
C ARG A 414 19.14 5.22 -8.12
N GLN A 415 18.96 4.10 -7.41
CA GLN A 415 18.29 2.92 -7.96
C GLN A 415 16.84 3.21 -8.36
N ASN A 416 16.13 4.07 -7.62
CA ASN A 416 14.77 4.48 -7.98
C ASN A 416 14.72 5.25 -9.30
N GLN A 417 15.69 6.11 -9.56
CA GLN A 417 15.76 6.82 -10.83
C GLN A 417 15.81 5.85 -12.02
N ALA A 418 16.61 4.79 -11.92
CA ALA A 418 16.68 3.75 -12.96
C ALA A 418 15.35 3.01 -13.13
N LEU A 419 14.67 2.65 -12.02
CA LEU A 419 13.36 1.99 -12.04
C LEU A 419 12.30 2.81 -12.75
N PHE A 420 12.22 4.12 -12.46
CA PHE A 420 11.23 4.99 -13.09
C PHE A 420 11.56 5.30 -14.55
N MET A 421 12.84 5.34 -14.92
CA MET A 421 13.24 5.44 -16.33
C MET A 421 12.82 4.19 -17.12
N GLU A 422 13.07 3.00 -16.58
CA GLU A 422 12.66 1.73 -17.20
C GLU A 422 11.15 1.65 -17.37
N ALA A 423 10.38 1.96 -16.33
CA ALA A 423 8.92 2.00 -16.38
C ALA A 423 8.41 3.05 -17.38
N GLY A 424 9.09 4.20 -17.49
CA GLY A 424 8.80 5.24 -18.46
C GLY A 424 9.02 4.81 -19.92
N ASN A 425 10.02 3.95 -20.18
CA ASN A 425 10.24 3.36 -21.50
C ASN A 425 9.09 2.45 -21.94
N VAL A 426 8.46 1.76 -20.99
CA VAL A 426 7.32 0.87 -21.25
C VAL A 426 5.99 1.64 -21.34
N ALA A 427 5.72 2.49 -20.35
CA ALA A 427 4.41 3.13 -20.17
C ALA A 427 4.31 4.53 -20.79
N GLY A 428 5.43 5.13 -21.14
CA GLY A 428 5.57 6.52 -21.57
C GLY A 428 6.01 7.44 -20.43
N ALA A 429 6.82 8.47 -20.74
CA ALA A 429 7.40 9.37 -19.74
C ALA A 429 6.34 10.08 -18.87
N ALA A 430 5.18 10.43 -19.42
CA ALA A 430 4.10 11.07 -18.69
C ALA A 430 3.54 10.20 -17.54
N ALA A 431 3.59 8.87 -17.67
CA ALA A 431 3.07 7.94 -16.66
C ALA A 431 3.90 7.93 -15.36
N VAL A 432 5.16 8.33 -15.42
CA VAL A 432 6.10 8.34 -14.29
C VAL A 432 6.64 9.73 -13.95
N ALA A 433 6.14 10.78 -14.60
CA ALA A 433 6.66 12.14 -14.43
C ALA A 433 6.54 12.64 -12.97
N ALA A 434 5.41 12.36 -12.31
CA ALA A 434 5.20 12.71 -10.91
C ALA A 434 6.15 11.93 -9.98
N ASP A 435 6.36 10.63 -10.25
CA ASP A 435 7.27 9.78 -9.48
C ASP A 435 8.73 10.26 -9.61
N GLN A 436 9.14 10.68 -10.82
CA GLN A 436 10.48 11.24 -11.07
C GLN A 436 10.68 12.58 -10.36
N ALA A 437 9.65 13.44 -10.32
CA ALA A 437 9.70 14.71 -9.60
C ALA A 437 9.83 14.50 -8.09
N GLU A 438 9.01 13.60 -7.51
CA GLU A 438 9.08 13.24 -6.10
C GLU A 438 10.42 12.59 -5.73
N GLN A 439 10.97 11.78 -6.64
CA GLN A 439 12.30 11.20 -6.49
C GLN A 439 13.41 12.26 -6.46
N ALA A 440 13.36 13.25 -7.35
CA ALA A 440 14.33 14.35 -7.38
C ALA A 440 14.27 15.19 -6.10
N GLU A 441 13.06 15.46 -5.59
CA GLU A 441 12.85 16.13 -4.31
C GLU A 441 13.45 15.34 -3.15
N SER A 442 13.23 14.02 -3.11
CA SER A 442 13.78 13.15 -2.06
C SER A 442 15.31 13.10 -2.10
N MET A 443 15.91 13.02 -3.29
CA MET A 443 17.37 13.10 -3.45
C MET A 443 17.92 14.41 -2.90
N LYS A 444 17.31 15.54 -3.27
CA LYS A 444 17.71 16.85 -2.77
C LYS A 444 17.61 16.94 -1.26
N ALA A 445 16.51 16.46 -0.65
CA ALA A 445 16.33 16.46 0.79
C ALA A 445 17.43 15.68 1.52
N TYR A 446 17.94 14.59 0.94
CA TYR A 446 19.05 13.80 1.49
C TYR A 446 20.40 14.46 1.25
N ASP A 447 20.59 15.14 0.14
CA ASP A 447 21.83 15.90 -0.14
C ASP A 447 21.98 17.08 0.85
N ASP A 448 20.88 17.81 1.09
CA ASP A 448 20.82 18.98 1.97
C ASP A 448 20.74 18.62 3.47
N ALA A 449 20.66 17.32 3.84
CA ALA A 449 20.52 16.86 5.22
C ALA A 449 21.87 16.87 5.97
N ASP A 450 22.32 18.04 6.39
CA ASP A 450 23.60 18.26 7.08
C ASP A 450 23.47 18.31 8.62
N SER A 451 22.26 18.51 9.15
CA SER A 451 21.96 18.48 10.58
C SER A 451 21.17 17.22 10.98
N GLU A 452 21.23 16.85 12.25
CA GLU A 452 20.45 15.73 12.78
C GLU A 452 18.93 15.96 12.58
N GLU A 453 18.47 17.20 12.73
CA GLU A 453 17.06 17.57 12.52
C GLU A 453 16.65 17.40 11.07
N SER A 454 17.45 17.89 10.10
CA SER A 454 17.17 17.73 8.67
C SER A 454 17.24 16.27 8.21
N GLN A 455 18.14 15.46 8.79
CA GLN A 455 18.20 14.02 8.53
C GLN A 455 16.94 13.30 9.02
N ARG A 456 16.48 13.60 10.25
CA ARG A 456 15.21 13.05 10.77
C ARG A 456 14.01 13.44 9.92
N ALA A 457 13.93 14.69 9.47
CA ALA A 457 12.86 15.15 8.59
C ALA A 457 12.87 14.41 7.24
N ALA A 458 14.03 14.22 6.62
CA ALA A 458 14.18 13.47 5.37
C ALA A 458 13.78 12.00 5.53
N VAL A 459 14.17 11.35 6.63
CA VAL A 459 13.79 9.97 6.98
C VAL A 459 12.25 9.85 7.09
N LYS A 460 11.61 10.73 7.85
CA LYS A 460 10.14 10.72 8.04
C LYS A 460 9.39 10.91 6.74
N SER A 461 9.79 11.93 5.95
CA SER A 461 9.20 12.18 4.64
C SER A 461 9.30 10.94 3.75
N SER A 462 10.46 10.27 3.72
CA SER A 462 10.66 9.04 2.92
C SER A 462 9.78 7.88 3.37
N LYS A 463 9.60 7.67 4.68
CA LYS A 463 8.72 6.63 5.21
C LYS A 463 7.26 6.86 4.79
N VAL A 464 6.75 8.08 4.88
CA VAL A 464 5.39 8.44 4.44
C VAL A 464 5.22 8.25 2.93
N LYS A 465 6.18 8.74 2.12
CA LYS A 465 6.19 8.55 0.65
C LYS A 465 6.22 7.07 0.29
N ALA A 466 7.00 6.25 0.99
CA ALA A 466 7.06 4.81 0.77
C ALA A 466 5.70 4.13 0.97
N LEU A 467 4.96 4.45 2.04
CA LEU A 467 3.63 3.88 2.26
C LEU A 467 2.67 4.16 1.10
N LYS A 468 2.66 5.39 0.57
CA LYS A 468 1.88 5.76 -0.61
C LYS A 468 2.36 5.02 -1.86
N GLY A 469 3.66 4.92 -2.07
CA GLY A 469 4.27 4.21 -3.20
C GLY A 469 3.96 2.72 -3.22
N PHE A 470 3.76 2.09 -2.07
CA PHE A 470 3.26 0.72 -1.98
C PHE A 470 1.78 0.55 -2.39
N GLY A 471 1.04 1.63 -2.62
CA GLY A 471 -0.38 1.58 -2.98
C GLY A 471 -1.33 1.56 -1.78
N ARG A 472 -0.84 1.88 -0.57
CA ARG A 472 -1.64 2.01 0.66
C ARG A 472 -2.32 3.39 0.72
N MET A 473 -3.11 3.70 -0.31
CA MET A 473 -3.67 5.04 -0.50
C MET A 473 -4.80 5.36 0.48
N GLY A 474 -5.54 4.37 0.93
CA GLY A 474 -6.63 4.53 1.87
C GLY A 474 -6.21 4.39 3.33
N SER A 475 -5.06 3.75 3.60
CA SER A 475 -4.57 3.45 4.96
C SER A 475 -3.39 4.33 5.40
N THR A 476 -3.08 5.40 4.65
CA THR A 476 -2.00 6.36 4.98
C THR A 476 -2.55 7.78 4.91
N TYR A 477 -2.33 8.57 5.96
CA TYR A 477 -2.78 9.96 6.07
C TYR A 477 -1.69 10.96 5.72
#